data_d351dddfe1a7435804c90392d5f8bc81
#
_entry.id   d351dddfe1a7435804c90392d5f8bc81
#
_cell.length_a   1.000
_cell.length_b   1.000
_cell.length_c   1.000
_cell.angle_alpha   90.00
_cell.angle_beta   90.00
_cell.angle_gamma   90.00
#
_symmetry.space_group_name_H-M   'P 1'
#
loop_
_entity.id
_entity.type
_entity.pdbx_description
1 polymer ?
#
loop_
_entity_poly.entity_id
_entity_poly.type
_entity_poly.pdbx_seq_one_letter_code
_entity_poly.pdbx_strand_id
1 'polypeptide(L)'
;MSNFQAELRTEGYENVVVIAVGQSVATNFNSNFCANSNLPLVVDVYPDYDIRDAFDGAHKEVVIIDANQNEIGRYSLGGGLNSSAENYIRNIIIDNYPEESVLGDINADEIVNIQDIILLINMILGQEASESGDINLDGNVDILDAVVLVNMILQP
;
A
#
# COMPACT_ATOMS: atom_id res chain seq x y z
N MET A 1 -4.57 -17.54 2.16
CA MET A 1 -3.91 -16.30 1.63
C MET A 1 -4.60 -15.76 0.37
N SER A 2 -4.83 -16.53 -0.71
CA SER A 2 -5.52 -16.00 -1.91
C SER A 2 -6.89 -15.40 -1.62
N ASN A 3 -7.71 -16.07 -0.79
CA ASN A 3 -9.01 -15.54 -0.38
C ASN A 3 -8.86 -14.28 0.49
N PHE A 4 -7.91 -14.28 1.41
CA PHE A 4 -7.62 -13.14 2.28
C PHE A 4 -7.22 -11.89 1.48
N GLN A 5 -6.37 -12.04 0.45
CA GLN A 5 -6.07 -10.91 -0.44
C GLN A 5 -7.30 -10.43 -1.21
N ALA A 6 -8.17 -11.35 -1.65
CA ALA A 6 -9.40 -10.97 -2.33
C ALA A 6 -10.38 -10.23 -1.41
N GLU A 7 -10.47 -10.64 -0.14
CA GLU A 7 -11.27 -9.97 0.89
C GLU A 7 -10.76 -8.54 1.13
N LEU A 8 -9.45 -8.37 1.33
CA LEU A 8 -8.85 -7.04 1.50
C LEU A 8 -9.19 -6.09 0.33
N ARG A 9 -9.15 -6.60 -0.90
CA ARG A 9 -9.53 -5.80 -2.08
C ARG A 9 -11.00 -5.40 -2.08
N THR A 10 -11.89 -6.29 -1.64
CA THR A 10 -13.34 -5.96 -1.54
C THR A 10 -13.64 -4.96 -0.43
N GLU A 11 -12.73 -4.81 0.52
CA GLU A 11 -12.79 -3.86 1.63
C GLU A 11 -12.13 -2.51 1.29
N GLY A 12 -11.62 -2.33 0.05
CA GLY A 12 -11.00 -1.08 -0.42
C GLY A 12 -9.47 -1.08 -0.40
N TYR A 13 -8.81 -2.13 0.10
CA TYR A 13 -7.33 -2.22 0.15
C TYR A 13 -6.78 -2.80 -1.17
N GLU A 14 -7.04 -2.13 -2.30
CA GLU A 14 -6.73 -2.62 -3.64
C GLU A 14 -5.23 -2.75 -3.92
N ASN A 15 -4.41 -1.88 -3.31
CA ASN A 15 -2.97 -1.81 -3.50
C ASN A 15 -2.19 -2.83 -2.65
N VAL A 16 -2.88 -3.66 -1.86
CA VAL A 16 -2.24 -4.73 -1.09
C VAL A 16 -1.91 -5.91 -2.00
N VAL A 17 -0.64 -6.30 -2.05
CA VAL A 17 -0.15 -7.44 -2.81
C VAL A 17 0.47 -8.47 -1.87
N VAL A 18 0.01 -9.71 -1.95
CA VAL A 18 0.60 -10.85 -1.22
C VAL A 18 1.46 -11.65 -2.19
N ILE A 19 2.74 -11.78 -1.88
CA ILE A 19 3.70 -12.57 -2.65
C ILE A 19 4.16 -13.74 -1.80
N ALA A 20 4.12 -14.95 -2.36
CA ALA A 20 4.70 -16.11 -1.72
C ALA A 20 6.18 -16.24 -2.09
N VAL A 21 7.00 -16.61 -1.13
CA VAL A 21 8.41 -16.91 -1.34
C VAL A 21 8.66 -18.37 -1.04
N GLY A 22 9.05 -19.12 -2.05
CA GLY A 22 9.37 -20.55 -1.95
C GLY A 22 10.86 -20.80 -2.14
N GLN A 23 11.43 -21.72 -1.37
CA GLN A 23 12.82 -22.10 -1.55
C GLN A 23 12.99 -22.98 -2.79
N SER A 24 14.08 -22.81 -3.55
CA SER A 24 14.35 -23.59 -4.77
C SER A 24 14.46 -25.10 -4.53
N VAL A 25 14.86 -25.52 -3.34
CA VAL A 25 14.92 -26.92 -2.93
C VAL A 25 13.55 -27.54 -2.61
N ALA A 26 12.52 -26.73 -2.43
CA ALA A 26 11.16 -27.16 -2.08
C ALA A 26 10.25 -27.32 -3.32
N THR A 27 10.74 -28.00 -4.36
CA THR A 27 10.08 -28.09 -5.68
C THR A 27 8.65 -28.61 -5.64
N ASN A 28 8.39 -29.65 -4.84
CA ASN A 28 7.04 -30.23 -4.69
C ASN A 28 6.07 -29.24 -4.02
N PHE A 29 6.54 -28.49 -3.03
CA PHE A 29 5.75 -27.46 -2.37
C PHE A 29 5.44 -26.34 -3.35
N ASN A 30 6.44 -25.84 -4.06
CA ASN A 30 6.29 -24.76 -5.03
C ASN A 30 5.30 -25.14 -6.14
N SER A 31 5.43 -26.36 -6.70
CA SER A 31 4.51 -26.86 -7.74
C SER A 31 3.07 -26.99 -7.22
N ASN A 32 2.89 -27.51 -6.00
CA ASN A 32 1.57 -27.65 -5.39
C ASN A 32 0.96 -26.27 -5.06
N PHE A 33 1.77 -25.32 -4.62
CA PHE A 33 1.33 -23.94 -4.37
C PHE A 33 0.82 -23.29 -5.67
N CYS A 34 1.61 -23.33 -6.75
CA CYS A 34 1.22 -22.78 -8.05
C CYS A 34 -0.04 -23.43 -8.63
N ALA A 35 -0.27 -24.71 -8.36
CA ALA A 35 -1.47 -25.40 -8.83
C ALA A 35 -2.75 -25.02 -8.04
N ASN A 36 -2.63 -24.51 -6.82
CA ASN A 36 -3.75 -24.28 -5.90
C ASN A 36 -3.87 -22.83 -5.38
N SER A 37 -3.05 -21.91 -5.88
CA SER A 37 -3.07 -20.51 -5.46
C SER A 37 -2.94 -19.58 -6.66
N ASN A 38 -3.67 -18.47 -6.61
CA ASN A 38 -3.57 -17.37 -7.59
C ASN A 38 -2.52 -16.31 -7.19
N LEU A 39 -1.86 -16.50 -6.03
CA LEU A 39 -0.81 -15.58 -5.59
C LEU A 39 0.46 -15.81 -6.40
N PRO A 40 1.22 -14.75 -6.70
CA PRO A 40 2.55 -14.90 -7.29
C PRO A 40 3.49 -15.64 -6.35
N LEU A 41 4.32 -16.52 -6.92
CA LEU A 41 5.39 -17.22 -6.20
C LEU A 41 6.73 -16.76 -6.75
N VAL A 42 7.58 -16.26 -5.88
CA VAL A 42 9.00 -16.02 -6.18
C VAL A 42 9.82 -17.15 -5.56
N VAL A 43 10.81 -17.63 -6.29
CA VAL A 43 11.66 -18.72 -5.83
C VAL A 43 13.00 -18.18 -5.33
N ASP A 44 13.25 -18.37 -4.05
CA ASP A 44 14.49 -18.01 -3.40
C ASP A 44 15.53 -19.12 -3.59
N VAL A 45 16.67 -18.78 -4.15
CA VAL A 45 17.61 -19.75 -4.74
C VAL A 45 18.65 -20.19 -3.70
N TYR A 46 18.78 -21.52 -3.55
CA TYR A 46 19.88 -22.13 -2.77
C TYR A 46 21.23 -21.95 -3.48
N PRO A 47 22.35 -21.68 -2.78
CA PRO A 47 22.48 -21.66 -1.31
C PRO A 47 22.25 -20.26 -0.68
N ASP A 48 22.18 -19.21 -1.48
CA ASP A 48 22.31 -17.84 -1.01
C ASP A 48 21.04 -17.35 -0.29
N TYR A 49 19.85 -17.75 -0.78
CA TYR A 49 18.56 -17.33 -0.20
C TYR A 49 18.46 -15.80 0.01
N ASP A 50 18.75 -15.04 -1.05
CA ASP A 50 18.85 -13.56 -1.01
C ASP A 50 17.59 -12.88 -0.45
N ILE A 51 16.40 -13.41 -0.79
CA ILE A 51 15.13 -12.83 -0.30
C ILE A 51 14.97 -13.09 1.18
N ARG A 52 15.24 -14.32 1.61
CA ARG A 52 15.16 -14.67 3.02
C ARG A 52 16.14 -13.85 3.86
N ASP A 53 17.36 -13.69 3.37
CA ASP A 53 18.39 -12.94 4.08
C ASP A 53 18.07 -11.43 4.09
N ALA A 54 17.57 -10.88 2.99
CA ALA A 54 17.18 -9.48 2.91
C ALA A 54 16.08 -9.07 3.92
N PHE A 55 15.17 -10.00 4.23
CA PHE A 55 14.06 -9.77 5.16
C PHE A 55 14.24 -10.44 6.53
N ASP A 56 15.40 -11.00 6.82
CA ASP A 56 15.65 -11.84 8.02
C ASP A 56 14.50 -12.86 8.23
N GLY A 57 14.07 -13.47 7.12
CA GLY A 57 12.85 -14.27 7.05
C GLY A 57 12.97 -15.64 7.70
N ALA A 58 12.02 -16.00 8.55
CA ALA A 58 11.89 -17.33 9.12
C ALA A 58 10.99 -18.24 8.29
N HIS A 59 11.01 -19.53 8.60
CA HIS A 59 10.13 -20.50 7.97
C HIS A 59 8.67 -20.29 8.39
N LYS A 60 7.75 -20.24 7.41
CA LYS A 60 6.33 -19.97 7.62
C LYS A 60 6.07 -18.62 8.32
N GLU A 61 6.61 -17.58 7.79
CA GLU A 61 6.45 -16.24 8.29
C GLU A 61 5.83 -15.34 7.22
N VAL A 62 5.07 -14.34 7.65
CA VAL A 62 4.63 -13.21 6.86
C VAL A 62 5.41 -11.99 7.32
N VAL A 63 6.03 -11.31 6.39
CA VAL A 63 6.65 -10.00 6.58
C VAL A 63 5.77 -9.00 5.85
N ILE A 64 5.38 -7.93 6.52
CA ILE A 64 4.54 -6.87 5.96
C ILE A 64 5.43 -5.64 5.79
N ILE A 65 5.45 -5.11 4.58
CA ILE A 65 6.23 -3.93 4.22
C ILE A 65 5.31 -2.82 3.70
N ASP A 66 5.66 -1.57 3.97
CA ASP A 66 5.00 -0.41 3.40
C ASP A 66 5.46 -0.12 1.96
N ALA A 67 4.91 0.93 1.33
CA ALA A 67 5.29 1.36 -0.01
C ALA A 67 6.75 1.85 -0.11
N ASN A 68 7.36 2.24 1.00
CA ASN A 68 8.76 2.69 1.10
C ASN A 68 9.71 1.53 1.41
N GLN A 69 9.22 0.28 1.41
CA GLN A 69 9.97 -0.94 1.71
C GLN A 69 10.40 -1.08 3.19
N ASN A 70 9.78 -0.34 4.10
CA ASN A 70 10.00 -0.53 5.53
C ASN A 70 9.15 -1.69 6.03
N GLU A 71 9.73 -2.54 6.89
CA GLU A 71 8.96 -3.54 7.61
C GLU A 71 8.04 -2.85 8.64
N ILE A 72 6.74 -3.08 8.50
CA ILE A 72 5.70 -2.55 9.39
C ILE A 72 5.06 -3.63 10.26
N GLY A 73 5.34 -4.89 9.97
CA GLY A 73 4.85 -6.00 10.79
C GLY A 73 5.35 -7.36 10.36
N ARG A 74 5.28 -8.30 11.30
CA ARG A 74 5.74 -9.68 11.10
C ARG A 74 4.86 -10.65 11.87
N TYR A 75 4.53 -11.79 11.27
CA TYR A 75 3.70 -12.80 11.91
C TYR A 75 4.13 -14.22 11.54
N SER A 76 4.32 -15.08 12.56
CA SER A 76 4.62 -16.49 12.32
C SER A 76 3.36 -17.31 12.01
N LEU A 77 3.35 -17.98 10.87
CA LEU A 77 2.27 -18.86 10.42
C LEU A 77 2.48 -20.32 10.88
N GLY A 78 3.20 -20.57 11.97
CA GLY A 78 3.43 -21.91 12.50
C GLY A 78 2.14 -22.71 12.72
N GLY A 79 1.05 -22.03 13.08
CA GLY A 79 -0.30 -22.58 13.20
C GLY A 79 -1.16 -22.47 11.93
N GLY A 80 -0.59 -22.07 10.80
CA GLY A 80 -1.33 -21.73 9.58
C GLY A 80 -1.95 -20.35 9.61
N LEU A 81 -2.62 -19.95 8.53
CA LEU A 81 -3.43 -18.74 8.48
C LEU A 81 -4.76 -19.02 9.18
N ASN A 82 -4.86 -18.59 10.41
CA ASN A 82 -6.08 -18.65 11.22
C ASN A 82 -6.61 -17.24 11.49
N SER A 83 -7.78 -17.11 12.09
CA SER A 83 -8.42 -15.81 12.34
C SER A 83 -7.56 -14.85 13.15
N SER A 84 -6.68 -15.35 14.03
CA SER A 84 -5.76 -14.48 14.78
C SER A 84 -4.68 -13.90 13.88
N ALA A 85 -4.13 -14.72 12.96
CA ALA A 85 -3.16 -14.27 11.98
C ALA A 85 -3.80 -13.26 10.98
N GLU A 86 -5.00 -13.58 10.49
CA GLU A 86 -5.74 -12.70 9.59
C GLU A 86 -6.05 -11.35 10.22
N ASN A 87 -6.55 -11.34 11.45
CA ASN A 87 -6.84 -10.11 12.18
C ASN A 87 -5.59 -9.27 12.45
N TYR A 88 -4.48 -9.91 12.84
CA TYR A 88 -3.22 -9.20 13.06
C TYR A 88 -2.72 -8.53 11.78
N ILE A 89 -2.66 -9.28 10.69
CA ILE A 89 -2.20 -8.77 9.38
C ILE A 89 -3.13 -7.66 8.90
N ARG A 90 -4.45 -7.86 9.01
CA ARG A 90 -5.47 -6.89 8.61
C ARG A 90 -5.32 -5.57 9.36
N ASN A 91 -5.15 -5.60 10.70
CA ASN A 91 -5.00 -4.39 11.49
C ASN A 91 -3.75 -3.60 11.09
N ILE A 92 -2.61 -4.29 10.86
CA ILE A 92 -1.40 -3.61 10.39
C ILE A 92 -1.63 -2.97 9.01
N ILE A 93 -2.34 -3.65 8.11
CA ILE A 93 -2.66 -3.09 6.80
C ILE A 93 -3.54 -1.85 6.97
N ILE A 94 -4.62 -1.93 7.73
CA ILE A 94 -5.54 -0.80 7.97
C ILE A 94 -4.80 0.39 8.57
N ASP A 95 -3.99 0.16 9.61
CA ASP A 95 -3.28 1.21 10.33
C ASP A 95 -2.18 1.90 9.48
N ASN A 96 -1.74 1.25 8.40
CA ASN A 96 -0.64 1.74 7.55
C ASN A 96 -1.03 1.87 6.06
N TYR A 97 -2.31 1.62 5.72
CA TYR A 97 -2.76 1.82 4.35
C TYR A 97 -2.83 3.33 4.09
N PRO A 98 -2.17 3.81 3.04
CA PRO A 98 -2.29 5.21 2.71
C PRO A 98 -3.76 5.53 2.42
N GLU A 99 -4.32 6.49 3.13
CA GLU A 99 -5.63 7.04 2.76
C GLU A 99 -5.50 7.54 1.32
N GLU A 100 -6.44 7.15 0.46
CA GLU A 100 -6.48 7.71 -0.89
C GLU A 100 -6.75 9.21 -0.73
N SER A 101 -5.72 10.02 -0.85
CA SER A 101 -5.89 11.46 -0.89
C SER A 101 -6.69 11.79 -2.14
N VAL A 102 -7.91 12.26 -1.97
CA VAL A 102 -8.71 12.79 -3.06
C VAL A 102 -7.98 14.00 -3.63
N LEU A 103 -7.59 13.94 -4.89
CA LEU A 103 -6.86 15.05 -5.51
C LEU A 103 -7.69 16.34 -5.38
N GLY A 104 -7.09 17.34 -4.74
CA GLY A 104 -7.76 18.61 -4.46
C GLY A 104 -8.42 18.72 -3.09
N ASP A 105 -8.49 17.65 -2.31
CA ASP A 105 -8.90 17.66 -0.91
C ASP A 105 -7.66 17.97 -0.04
N ILE A 106 -7.45 19.25 0.22
CA ILE A 106 -6.28 19.76 0.94
C ILE A 106 -6.45 19.63 2.46
N ASN A 107 -7.70 19.68 2.93
CA ASN A 107 -8.01 19.60 4.36
C ASN A 107 -8.28 18.16 4.85
N ALA A 108 -8.28 17.18 3.94
CA ALA A 108 -8.56 15.76 4.20
C ALA A 108 -9.94 15.52 4.85
N ASP A 109 -10.99 16.24 4.39
CA ASP A 109 -12.37 16.04 4.83
C ASP A 109 -13.21 15.21 3.82
N GLU A 110 -12.55 14.61 2.81
CA GLU A 110 -13.11 13.82 1.72
C GLU A 110 -14.03 14.62 0.76
N ILE A 111 -14.04 15.94 0.85
CA ILE A 111 -14.91 16.81 0.04
C ILE A 111 -14.09 17.89 -0.64
N VAL A 112 -13.86 17.79 -1.94
CA VAL A 112 -13.20 18.86 -2.71
C VAL A 112 -14.15 20.06 -2.88
N ASN A 113 -13.85 21.16 -2.19
CA ASN A 113 -14.71 22.36 -2.16
C ASN A 113 -13.92 23.67 -2.00
N ILE A 114 -14.63 24.78 -1.77
CA ILE A 114 -14.02 26.12 -1.63
C ILE A 114 -13.03 26.22 -0.46
N GLN A 115 -13.15 25.38 0.57
CA GLN A 115 -12.24 25.41 1.72
C GLN A 115 -10.84 24.98 1.30
N ASP A 116 -10.73 24.02 0.39
CA ASP A 116 -9.46 23.54 -0.15
C ASP A 116 -8.77 24.62 -0.98
N ILE A 117 -9.54 25.38 -1.77
CA ILE A 117 -8.99 26.52 -2.51
C ILE A 117 -8.38 27.55 -1.55
N ILE A 118 -9.05 27.84 -0.43
CA ILE A 118 -8.55 28.79 0.57
C ILE A 118 -7.23 28.28 1.19
N LEU A 119 -7.17 26.99 1.50
CA LEU A 119 -5.96 26.37 2.03
C LEU A 119 -4.82 26.39 1.02
N LEU A 120 -5.10 26.01 -0.23
CA LEU A 120 -4.12 26.05 -1.30
C LEU A 120 -3.56 27.48 -1.52
N ILE A 121 -4.41 28.48 -1.55
CA ILE A 121 -3.98 29.88 -1.66
C ILE A 121 -3.07 30.28 -0.48
N ASN A 122 -3.41 29.86 0.74
CA ASN A 122 -2.57 30.12 1.91
C ASN A 122 -1.21 29.42 1.81
N MET A 123 -1.14 28.19 1.31
CA MET A 123 0.11 27.49 1.02
C MET A 123 0.97 28.26 0.01
N ILE A 124 0.37 28.71 -1.09
CA ILE A 124 1.06 29.50 -2.14
C ILE A 124 1.62 30.79 -1.57
N LEU A 125 0.83 31.53 -0.77
CA LEU A 125 1.25 32.79 -0.17
C LEU A 125 2.26 32.61 0.97
N GLY A 126 2.16 31.52 1.73
CA GLY A 126 3.06 31.15 2.83
C GLY A 126 4.37 30.55 2.36
N GLN A 127 4.50 30.17 1.09
CA GLN A 127 5.61 29.40 0.54
C GLN A 127 5.83 28.06 1.27
N GLU A 128 4.76 27.50 1.80
CA GLU A 128 4.74 26.17 2.40
C GLU A 128 4.36 25.16 1.31
N ALA A 129 5.37 24.61 0.62
CA ALA A 129 5.15 23.59 -0.40
C ALA A 129 4.76 22.26 0.29
N SER A 130 3.52 21.82 0.12
CA SER A 130 3.07 20.46 0.41
C SER A 130 2.73 19.76 -0.91
N GLU A 131 3.12 18.51 -1.07
CA GLU A 131 2.79 17.70 -2.26
C GLU A 131 1.28 17.66 -2.53
N SER A 132 0.45 17.76 -1.50
CA SER A 132 -1.00 17.83 -1.63
C SER A 132 -1.52 19.06 -2.38
N GLY A 133 -0.70 20.11 -2.51
CA GLY A 133 -1.03 21.34 -3.22
C GLY A 133 -0.68 21.32 -4.71
N ASP A 134 0.10 20.36 -5.18
CA ASP A 134 0.44 20.19 -6.60
C ASP A 134 -0.67 19.44 -7.33
N ILE A 135 -1.71 20.18 -7.69
CA ILE A 135 -2.93 19.61 -8.27
C ILE A 135 -2.73 19.26 -9.77
N ASN A 136 -1.88 20.00 -10.46
CA ASN A 136 -1.58 19.79 -11.88
C ASN A 136 -0.43 18.80 -12.12
N LEU A 137 0.26 18.35 -11.03
CA LEU A 137 1.38 17.42 -11.02
C LEU A 137 2.59 17.90 -11.84
N ASP A 138 2.87 19.21 -11.82
CA ASP A 138 4.05 19.77 -12.49
C ASP A 138 5.28 19.91 -11.59
N GLY A 139 5.16 19.57 -10.32
CA GLY A 139 6.21 19.61 -9.30
C GLY A 139 6.33 20.94 -8.58
N ASN A 140 5.42 21.90 -8.83
CA ASN A 140 5.40 23.18 -8.17
C ASN A 140 4.00 23.44 -7.57
N VAL A 141 3.94 24.07 -6.42
CA VAL A 141 2.67 24.53 -5.85
C VAL A 141 2.52 26.02 -6.12
N ASP A 142 1.70 26.37 -7.11
CA ASP A 142 1.53 27.76 -7.54
C ASP A 142 0.07 28.09 -7.94
N ILE A 143 -0.13 29.25 -8.53
CA ILE A 143 -1.47 29.74 -8.89
C ILE A 143 -2.16 28.86 -9.95
N LEU A 144 -1.40 28.09 -10.73
CA LEU A 144 -1.97 27.19 -11.74
C LEU A 144 -2.75 26.06 -11.08
N ASP A 145 -2.26 25.57 -9.93
CA ASP A 145 -2.97 24.54 -9.14
C ASP A 145 -4.31 25.07 -8.63
N ALA A 146 -4.32 26.31 -8.13
CA ALA A 146 -5.57 26.92 -7.69
C ALA A 146 -6.58 27.07 -8.85
N VAL A 147 -6.12 27.36 -10.06
CA VAL A 147 -6.98 27.41 -11.26
C VAL A 147 -7.51 26.04 -11.61
N VAL A 148 -6.69 24.99 -11.54
CA VAL A 148 -7.11 23.61 -11.79
C VAL A 148 -8.14 23.19 -10.74
N LEU A 149 -7.89 23.44 -9.46
CA LEU A 149 -8.81 23.09 -8.37
C LEU A 149 -10.16 23.79 -8.51
N VAL A 150 -10.16 25.07 -8.86
CA VAL A 150 -11.42 25.80 -9.15
C VAL A 150 -12.20 25.15 -10.29
N ASN A 151 -11.50 24.73 -11.37
CA ASN A 151 -12.16 24.07 -12.50
C ASN A 151 -12.75 22.71 -12.10
N MET A 152 -12.07 21.93 -11.24
CA MET A 152 -12.58 20.65 -10.72
C MET A 152 -13.88 20.86 -9.94
N ILE A 153 -13.94 21.88 -9.09
CA ILE A 153 -15.14 22.21 -8.28
C ILE A 153 -16.31 22.69 -9.13
N LEU A 154 -16.05 23.44 -10.21
CA LEU A 154 -17.08 23.99 -11.08
C LEU A 154 -17.62 23.00 -12.12
N GLN A 155 -16.92 21.88 -12.36
CA GLN A 155 -17.29 20.86 -13.33
C GLN A 155 -17.34 19.48 -12.64
N PRO A 156 -18.30 19.24 -11.73
CA PRO A 156 -18.42 18.01 -10.98
C PRO A 156 -18.86 16.80 -11.85
#